data_ae528baacb8eea36296bea1fc6710c0b
#
_entry.id   ae528baacb8eea36296bea1fc6710c0b
#
_cell.length_a   1.000
_cell.length_b   1.000
_cell.length_c   1.000
_cell.angle_alpha   90.00
_cell.angle_beta   90.00
_cell.angle_gamma   90.00
#
_symmetry.space_group_name_H-M   'P 1'
#
loop_
_entity.id
_entity.type
_entity.pdbx_description
1 polymer ?
#
loop_
_entity_poly.entity_id
_entity_poly.type
_entity_poly.pdbx_seq_one_letter_code
_entity_poly.pdbx_strand_id
1 'polypeptide(L)'
;MIPHATLLIWFQLRSPELAEDFENLMAGDRDIVRGSLDTVSNWRLMRPSDVPGQAIDEADYVLIAEINAVERFEQQGSEHVQRLADDLEHLVSHQGMLVLRSVL
;
A
#
# COMPACT_ATOMS: atom_id res chain seq x y z
N MET A 1 -25.14 -4.60 3.67
CA MET A 1 -23.89 -4.07 4.24
C MET A 1 -22.82 -4.07 3.17
N ILE A 2 -22.16 -2.93 2.94
CA ILE A 2 -21.10 -2.83 1.97
C ILE A 2 -19.82 -3.40 2.61
N PRO A 3 -19.16 -4.37 1.97
CA PRO A 3 -17.93 -4.92 2.53
C PRO A 3 -16.87 -3.84 2.70
N HIS A 4 -16.26 -3.85 3.87
CA HIS A 4 -15.19 -2.93 4.25
C HIS A 4 -13.96 -3.76 4.64
N ALA A 5 -12.80 -3.36 4.17
CA ALA A 5 -11.56 -4.07 4.46
C ALA A 5 -10.42 -3.07 4.70
N THR A 6 -9.46 -3.49 5.51
CA THR A 6 -8.20 -2.78 5.66
C THR A 6 -7.14 -3.52 4.86
N LEU A 7 -6.47 -2.79 4.00
CA LEU A 7 -5.38 -3.29 3.17
C LEU A 7 -4.06 -2.94 3.85
N LEU A 8 -3.21 -3.95 4.02
CA LEU A 8 -1.85 -3.75 4.51
C LEU A 8 -0.89 -4.37 3.51
N ILE A 9 0.01 -3.56 2.97
CA ILE A 9 1.04 -4.02 2.04
C ILE A 9 2.40 -3.64 2.61
N TRP A 10 3.30 -4.63 2.72
CA TRP A 10 4.68 -4.36 3.11
C TRP A 10 5.58 -4.47 1.89
N PHE A 11 6.66 -3.68 1.91
CA PHE A 11 7.62 -3.61 0.81
C PHE A 11 9.05 -3.72 1.33
N GLN A 12 9.87 -4.50 0.63
CA GLN A 12 11.31 -4.48 0.80
C GLN A 12 11.93 -3.91 -0.46
N LEU A 13 12.76 -2.90 -0.32
CA LEU A 13 13.45 -2.28 -1.45
C LEU A 13 14.58 -3.17 -1.96
N ARG A 14 14.88 -3.06 -3.26
CA ARG A 14 16.05 -3.74 -3.85
C ARG A 14 17.36 -3.20 -3.29
N SER A 15 17.40 -1.91 -2.94
CA SER A 15 18.55 -1.24 -2.37
C SER A 15 18.08 -0.07 -1.51
N PRO A 16 18.76 0.23 -0.39
CA PRO A 16 18.45 1.41 0.42
C PRO A 16 18.52 2.72 -0.35
N GLU A 17 19.33 2.77 -1.40
CA GLU A 17 19.50 3.97 -2.22
C GLU A 17 18.24 4.33 -3.01
N LEU A 18 17.30 3.40 -3.15
CA LEU A 18 16.05 3.61 -3.87
C LEU A 18 14.93 4.22 -3.01
N ALA A 19 15.22 4.53 -1.74
CA ALA A 19 14.20 5.04 -0.81
C ALA A 19 13.54 6.31 -1.32
N GLU A 20 14.31 7.27 -1.81
CA GLU A 20 13.76 8.53 -2.32
C GLU A 20 12.88 8.30 -3.54
N ASP A 21 13.32 7.48 -4.49
CA ASP A 21 12.54 7.16 -5.67
C ASP A 21 11.24 6.44 -5.31
N PHE A 22 11.31 5.51 -4.35
CA PHE A 22 10.13 4.80 -3.86
C PHE A 22 9.14 5.77 -3.20
N GLU A 23 9.62 6.66 -2.32
CA GLU A 23 8.76 7.61 -1.62
C GLU A 23 8.11 8.59 -2.60
N ASN A 24 8.84 9.04 -3.63
CA ASN A 24 8.30 9.91 -4.66
C ASN A 24 7.21 9.20 -5.49
N LEU A 25 7.44 7.95 -5.86
CA LEU A 25 6.45 7.15 -6.58
C LEU A 25 5.18 6.98 -5.74
N MET A 26 5.34 6.65 -4.46
CA MET A 26 4.20 6.43 -3.58
C MET A 26 3.45 7.72 -3.25
N ALA A 27 4.12 8.86 -3.19
CA ALA A 27 3.46 10.15 -3.04
C ALA A 27 2.56 10.46 -4.25
N GLY A 28 3.03 10.15 -5.45
CA GLY A 28 2.23 10.28 -6.66
C GLY A 28 1.02 9.34 -6.65
N ASP A 29 1.22 8.11 -6.20
CA ASP A 29 0.13 7.14 -6.04
C ASP A 29 -0.94 7.65 -5.08
N ARG A 30 -0.52 8.19 -3.93
CA ARG A 30 -1.43 8.78 -2.95
C ARG A 30 -2.32 9.85 -3.57
N ASP A 31 -1.73 10.73 -4.38
CA ASP A 31 -2.45 11.83 -5.01
C ASP A 31 -3.46 11.31 -6.04
N ILE A 32 -3.09 10.28 -6.82
CA ILE A 32 -3.99 9.65 -7.77
C ILE A 32 -5.16 8.98 -7.05
N VAL A 33 -4.87 8.24 -5.98
CA VAL A 33 -5.89 7.55 -5.18
C VAL A 33 -6.89 8.56 -4.61
N ARG A 34 -6.40 9.64 -4.02
CA ARG A 34 -7.25 10.68 -3.45
C ARG A 34 -8.14 11.36 -4.48
N GLY A 35 -7.65 11.50 -5.71
CA GLY A 35 -8.38 12.17 -6.78
C GLY A 35 -9.32 11.27 -7.58
N SER A 36 -9.06 9.94 -7.62
CA SER A 36 -9.71 9.05 -8.58
C SER A 36 -10.37 7.82 -7.96
N LEU A 37 -9.99 7.42 -6.75
CA LEU A 37 -10.50 6.20 -6.12
C LEU A 37 -11.22 6.53 -4.82
N ASP A 38 -12.50 6.86 -4.94
CA ASP A 38 -13.34 7.22 -3.80
C ASP A 38 -13.63 6.04 -2.85
N THR A 39 -13.32 4.82 -3.28
CA THR A 39 -13.45 3.62 -2.45
C THR A 39 -12.28 3.42 -1.50
N VAL A 40 -11.22 4.21 -1.64
CA VAL A 40 -10.02 4.11 -0.80
C VAL A 40 -9.94 5.33 0.13
N SER A 41 -9.72 5.09 1.40
CA SER A 41 -9.53 6.14 2.40
C SER A 41 -8.37 5.78 3.33
N ASN A 42 -7.93 6.77 4.12
CA ASN A 42 -6.88 6.60 5.12
C ASN A 42 -5.60 5.97 4.57
N TRP A 43 -5.23 6.34 3.34
CA TRP A 43 -4.00 5.89 2.69
C TRP A 43 -2.80 6.47 3.45
N ARG A 44 -1.97 5.58 4.01
CA ARG A 44 -0.78 5.99 4.77
C ARG A 44 0.38 5.08 4.46
N LEU A 45 1.51 5.67 4.11
CA LEU A 45 2.77 4.96 3.95
C LEU A 45 3.62 5.21 5.20
N MET A 46 4.10 4.14 5.80
CA MET A 46 4.82 4.19 7.07
C MET A 46 6.13 3.43 6.97
N ARG A 47 7.09 3.81 7.78
CA ARG A 47 8.36 3.08 7.96
C ARG A 47 8.34 2.39 9.32
N PRO A 48 9.02 1.23 9.45
CA PRO A 48 9.22 0.64 10.77
C PRO A 48 9.91 1.63 11.70
N SER A 49 9.43 1.66 12.95
CA SER A 49 9.95 2.55 13.97
C SER A 49 11.19 1.92 14.61
N ASP A 50 12.09 2.79 15.12
CA ASP A 50 13.22 2.35 15.95
C ASP A 50 12.80 1.96 17.36
N VAL A 51 11.54 2.15 17.71
CA VAL A 51 10.99 1.73 19.01
C VAL A 51 11.00 0.20 19.07
N PRO A 52 11.53 -0.41 20.16
CA PRO A 52 11.54 -1.86 20.28
C PRO A 52 10.16 -2.47 20.20
N GLY A 53 10.04 -3.54 19.43
CA GLY A 53 8.82 -4.27 19.21
C GLY A 53 9.04 -5.36 18.18
N GLN A 54 7.98 -6.12 17.88
CA GLN A 54 8.05 -7.07 16.79
C GLN A 54 7.84 -6.35 15.48
N ALA A 55 8.83 -6.39 14.60
CA ALA A 55 8.72 -5.88 13.25
C ALA A 55 8.42 -7.04 12.30
N ILE A 56 7.81 -6.69 11.15
CA ILE A 56 7.83 -7.61 10.01
C ILE A 56 9.27 -7.59 9.51
N ASP A 57 9.93 -8.75 9.59
CA ASP A 57 11.32 -8.86 9.18
C ASP A 57 11.48 -8.39 7.74
N GLU A 58 12.52 -7.60 7.51
CA GLU A 58 12.93 -7.13 6.20
C GLU A 58 11.98 -6.11 5.53
N ALA A 59 10.92 -5.68 6.18
CA ALA A 59 10.06 -4.63 5.62
C ALA A 59 10.72 -3.26 5.77
N ASP A 60 10.87 -2.56 4.66
CA ASP A 60 11.35 -1.17 4.64
C ASP A 60 10.20 -0.18 4.77
N TYR A 61 9.03 -0.54 4.24
CA TYR A 61 7.83 0.31 4.26
C TYR A 61 6.58 -0.55 4.42
N VAL A 62 5.56 0.06 5.01
CA VAL A 62 4.22 -0.53 5.13
C VAL A 62 3.19 0.48 4.66
N LEU A 63 2.36 0.10 3.72
CA LEU A 63 1.20 0.87 3.27
C LEU A 63 -0.04 0.34 3.97
N ILE A 64 -0.82 1.24 4.55
CA ILE A 64 -2.12 0.92 5.13
C ILE A 64 -3.16 1.78 4.43
N ALA A 65 -4.22 1.17 3.95
CA ALA A 65 -5.34 1.87 3.33
C ALA A 65 -6.64 1.16 3.67
N GLU A 66 -7.73 1.90 3.71
CA GLU A 66 -9.04 1.32 3.93
C GLU A 66 -9.84 1.31 2.63
N ILE A 67 -10.50 0.18 2.39
CA ILE A 67 -11.33 -0.05 1.21
C ILE A 67 -12.79 -0.07 1.68
N ASN A 68 -13.60 0.86 1.20
CA ASN A 68 -14.97 1.04 1.67
C ASN A 68 -16.00 0.20 0.92
N ALA A 69 -15.71 -0.24 -0.29
CA ALA A 69 -16.59 -1.08 -1.09
C ALA A 69 -15.72 -1.99 -1.94
N VAL A 70 -15.42 -3.17 -1.42
CA VAL A 70 -14.42 -4.06 -2.00
C VAL A 70 -14.74 -4.41 -3.46
N GLU A 71 -15.99 -4.77 -3.75
CA GLU A 71 -16.37 -5.11 -5.13
C GLU A 71 -16.21 -3.94 -6.09
N ARG A 72 -16.62 -2.76 -5.66
CA ARG A 72 -16.48 -1.56 -6.48
C ARG A 72 -15.02 -1.15 -6.65
N PHE A 73 -14.22 -1.35 -5.61
CA PHE A 73 -12.78 -1.13 -5.69
C PHE A 73 -12.13 -2.06 -6.72
N GLU A 74 -12.50 -3.34 -6.73
CA GLU A 74 -11.97 -4.30 -7.70
C GLU A 74 -12.28 -3.87 -9.14
N GLN A 75 -13.46 -3.35 -9.38
CA GLN A 75 -13.86 -2.85 -10.70
C GLN A 75 -13.15 -1.55 -11.06
N GLN A 76 -13.03 -0.64 -10.10
CA GLN A 76 -12.53 0.71 -10.29
C GLN A 76 -11.01 0.78 -10.30
N GLY A 77 -10.37 -0.05 -9.46
CA GLY A 77 -8.96 0.08 -9.13
C GLY A 77 -8.03 -0.91 -9.79
N SER A 78 -8.52 -1.91 -10.55
CA SER A 78 -7.68 -2.97 -11.07
C SER A 78 -6.58 -2.45 -12.02
N GLU A 79 -6.90 -1.51 -12.88
CA GLU A 79 -5.94 -0.88 -13.77
C GLU A 79 -4.88 -0.10 -12.99
N HIS A 80 -5.31 0.62 -11.98
CA HIS A 80 -4.42 1.40 -11.13
C HIS A 80 -3.45 0.50 -10.36
N VAL A 81 -3.95 -0.59 -9.79
CA VAL A 81 -3.13 -1.55 -9.05
C VAL A 81 -2.09 -2.20 -9.97
N GLN A 82 -2.48 -2.56 -11.19
CA GLN A 82 -1.54 -3.15 -12.15
C GLN A 82 -0.46 -2.16 -12.56
N ARG A 83 -0.82 -0.91 -12.79
CA ARG A 83 0.14 0.14 -13.13
C ARG A 83 1.14 0.38 -12.00
N LEU A 84 0.65 0.42 -10.77
CA LEU A 84 1.51 0.58 -9.60
C LEU A 84 2.46 -0.61 -9.46
N ALA A 85 1.97 -1.83 -9.66
CA ALA A 85 2.80 -3.03 -9.61
C ALA A 85 3.92 -2.98 -10.64
N ASP A 86 3.61 -2.54 -11.87
CA ASP A 86 4.60 -2.40 -12.92
C ASP A 86 5.67 -1.36 -12.56
N ASP A 87 5.25 -0.23 -11.99
CA ASP A 87 6.16 0.85 -11.59
C ASP A 87 7.06 0.42 -10.41
N LEU A 88 6.54 -0.43 -9.52
CA LEU A 88 7.29 -0.92 -8.36
C LEU A 88 8.31 -2.00 -8.70
N GLU A 89 8.17 -2.65 -9.84
CA GLU A 89 9.01 -3.80 -10.21
C GLU A 89 10.51 -3.51 -10.10
N HIS A 90 10.93 -2.31 -10.45
CA HIS A 90 12.35 -1.90 -10.43
C HIS A 90 12.84 -1.44 -9.06
N LEU A 91 11.94 -1.15 -8.14
CA LEU A 91 12.26 -0.58 -6.84
C LEU A 91 12.18 -1.60 -5.71
N VAL A 92 11.30 -2.59 -5.84
CA VAL A 92 10.95 -3.52 -4.76
C VAL A 92 11.43 -4.92 -5.09
N SER A 93 12.14 -5.54 -4.14
CA SER A 93 12.59 -6.93 -4.27
C SER A 93 11.54 -7.91 -3.79
N HIS A 94 10.83 -7.57 -2.71
CA HIS A 94 9.80 -8.40 -2.10
C HIS A 94 8.65 -7.54 -1.63
N GLN A 95 7.45 -8.08 -1.72
CA GLN A 95 6.26 -7.44 -1.16
C GLN A 95 5.26 -8.49 -0.73
N GLY A 96 4.41 -8.13 0.21
CA GLY A 96 3.32 -8.98 0.66
C GLY A 96 2.11 -8.15 1.00
N MET A 97 0.94 -8.78 0.94
CA MET A 97 -0.32 -8.08 1.16
C MET A 97 -1.20 -8.89 2.10
N LEU A 98 -1.83 -8.19 3.03
CA LEU A 98 -2.88 -8.73 3.88
C LEU A 98 -4.13 -7.91 3.68
N VAL A 99 -5.25 -8.60 3.53
CA VAL A 99 -6.57 -7.97 3.52
C VAL A 99 -7.22 -8.32 4.85
N LEU A 100 -7.48 -7.32 5.66
CA LEU A 100 -7.93 -7.48 7.03
C LEU A 100 -9.38 -7.01 7.17
N ARG A 101 -10.12 -7.72 8.00
CA ARG A 101 -11.51 -7.38 8.29
C ARG A 101 -11.65 -7.21 9.81
N SER A 102 -12.37 -6.18 10.22
CA SER A 102 -12.65 -5.97 11.63
C SER A 102 -13.54 -7.09 12.17
N VAL A 103 -13.24 -7.58 13.36
CA VAL A 103 -14.04 -8.59 14.06
C VAL A 103 -14.70 -8.05 15.32
N LEU A 104 -14.44 -6.79 15.68
CA LEU A 104 -15.03 -6.14 16.85
C LEU A 104 -15.68 -4.81 16.49
#